data_b406f1f5e22edb5d58f05be297b7a937
#
_entry.id   b406f1f5e22edb5d58f05be297b7a937
#
_cell.length_a   1.000
_cell.length_b   1.000
_cell.length_c   1.000
_cell.angle_alpha   90.00
_cell.angle_beta   90.00
_cell.angle_gamma   90.00
#
_symmetry.space_group_name_H-M   'P 1'
#
loop_
_entity.id
_entity.type
_entity.pdbx_description
1 polymer ?
#
loop_
_entity_poly.entity_id
_entity_poly.type
_entity_poly.pdbx_seq_one_letter_code
_entity_poly.pdbx_strand_id
1 'polypeptide(L)'
;MSTKLYSTKKGLTMMNFIEIAKKRYSVRNYSGKKVEKEKLDKILQAAHVAPTAANLQPVHLIAVESKEGLGKKSAKGQIFIMLLLQLLYVQIITRHGFAPLTKKQTGDIDAAILTDHMMLEATELGLGTVWVCYFQPDVIRKEFDLPDNLEPINILVIGYGNEVPADTERHEHMRIPLTDLVSYEKL
;
A
#
# COMPACT_ATOMS: atom_id res chain seq x y z
N MET A 1 37.00 8.39 12.43
CA MET A 1 35.62 8.10 11.96
C MET A 1 35.70 7.50 10.57
N SER A 2 35.49 6.21 10.43
CA SER A 2 35.70 5.47 9.19
C SER A 2 34.40 5.39 8.41
N THR A 3 34.33 6.08 7.29
CA THR A 3 33.22 6.02 6.34
C THR A 3 33.33 4.68 5.57
N LYS A 4 32.51 3.70 5.93
CA LYS A 4 32.39 2.47 5.13
C LYS A 4 31.72 2.81 3.80
N LEU A 5 32.52 2.87 2.74
CA LEU A 5 32.05 2.85 1.36
C LEU A 5 31.41 1.49 1.08
N TYR A 6 30.10 1.51 0.78
CA TYR A 6 29.41 0.34 0.29
C TYR A 6 29.88 0.04 -1.13
N SER A 7 30.50 -1.10 -1.29
CA SER A 7 30.96 -1.62 -2.59
C SER A 7 29.75 -1.91 -3.49
N THR A 8 29.65 -1.19 -4.61
CA THR A 8 28.66 -1.42 -5.65
C THR A 8 28.95 -2.72 -6.39
N LYS A 9 28.08 -3.73 -6.24
CA LYS A 9 28.01 -4.84 -7.18
C LYS A 9 27.49 -4.30 -8.52
N LYS A 10 28.24 -4.53 -9.59
CA LYS A 10 27.91 -4.18 -10.97
C LYS A 10 26.49 -4.63 -11.33
N GLY A 11 25.65 -3.70 -11.80
CA GLY A 11 24.53 -4.00 -12.70
C GLY A 11 23.11 -3.67 -12.26
N LEU A 12 22.83 -3.22 -11.02
CA LEU A 12 21.50 -2.67 -10.67
C LEU A 12 21.62 -1.16 -10.50
N THR A 13 21.09 -0.41 -11.45
CA THR A 13 20.83 1.01 -11.24
C THR A 13 19.70 1.10 -10.21
N MET A 14 20.01 1.56 -9.00
CA MET A 14 18.98 1.82 -7.99
C MET A 14 18.11 2.98 -8.50
N MET A 15 16.80 2.75 -8.62
CA MET A 15 15.86 3.82 -8.93
C MET A 15 15.82 4.81 -7.77
N ASN A 16 15.77 6.11 -8.07
CA ASN A 16 15.50 7.10 -7.04
C ASN A 16 13.99 7.10 -6.68
N PHE A 17 13.64 7.77 -5.59
CA PHE A 17 12.27 7.81 -5.09
C PHE A 17 11.26 8.31 -6.15
N ILE A 18 11.61 9.35 -6.90
CA ILE A 18 10.72 9.91 -7.93
C ILE A 18 10.48 8.93 -9.07
N GLU A 19 11.53 8.17 -9.48
CA GLU A 19 11.40 7.13 -10.49
C GLU A 19 10.47 6.00 -10.04
N ILE A 20 10.58 5.57 -8.78
CA ILE A 20 9.68 4.57 -8.18
C ILE A 20 8.24 5.10 -8.17
N ALA A 21 8.03 6.34 -7.71
CA ALA A 21 6.72 6.97 -7.66
C ALA A 21 6.08 7.13 -9.06
N LYS A 22 6.87 7.51 -10.08
CA LYS A 22 6.43 7.57 -11.49
C LYS A 22 6.07 6.20 -12.04
N LYS A 23 6.86 5.16 -11.70
CA LYS A 23 6.65 3.79 -12.16
C LYS A 23 5.41 3.13 -11.54
N ARG A 24 5.07 3.47 -10.31
CA ARG A 24 3.91 2.93 -9.62
C ARG A 24 2.60 3.29 -10.36
N TYR A 25 1.78 2.29 -10.63
CA TYR A 25 0.42 2.46 -11.13
C TYR A 25 -0.51 1.41 -10.54
N SER A 26 -1.82 1.61 -10.67
CA SER A 26 -2.82 0.67 -10.14
C SER A 26 -2.99 -0.52 -11.08
N VAL A 27 -2.36 -1.63 -10.75
CA VAL A 27 -2.45 -2.90 -11.49
C VAL A 27 -3.77 -3.58 -11.16
N ARG A 28 -4.50 -4.02 -12.18
CA ARG A 28 -5.80 -4.68 -12.02
C ARG A 28 -5.86 -6.07 -12.64
N ASN A 29 -4.84 -6.45 -13.38
CA ASN A 29 -4.67 -7.78 -13.93
C ASN A 29 -3.34 -8.35 -13.45
N TYR A 30 -3.40 -9.50 -12.77
CA TYR A 30 -2.25 -10.13 -12.14
C TYR A 30 -1.98 -11.49 -12.75
N SER A 31 -0.69 -11.85 -12.82
CA SER A 31 -0.27 -13.19 -13.20
C SER A 31 -0.49 -14.18 -12.06
N GLY A 32 -0.53 -15.48 -12.38
CA GLY A 32 -0.60 -16.52 -11.36
C GLY A 32 0.69 -16.77 -10.56
N LYS A 33 1.71 -15.96 -10.81
CA LYS A 33 3.01 -16.15 -10.18
C LYS A 33 2.97 -15.76 -8.69
N LYS A 34 3.44 -16.64 -7.82
CA LYS A 34 3.53 -16.41 -6.38
C LYS A 34 4.59 -15.35 -6.05
N VAL A 35 4.28 -14.42 -5.16
CA VAL A 35 5.26 -13.47 -4.60
C VAL A 35 6.19 -14.23 -3.65
N GLU A 36 7.46 -14.03 -3.80
CA GLU A 36 8.47 -14.63 -2.95
C GLU A 36 8.38 -14.08 -1.53
N LYS A 37 8.59 -14.95 -0.53
CA LYS A 37 8.50 -14.58 0.87
C LYS A 37 9.44 -13.40 1.23
N GLU A 38 10.63 -13.39 0.66
CA GLU A 38 11.62 -12.35 0.89
C GLU A 38 11.16 -10.97 0.41
N LYS A 39 10.38 -10.92 -0.67
CA LYS A 39 9.76 -9.67 -1.15
C LYS A 39 8.64 -9.24 -0.22
N LEU A 40 7.83 -10.18 0.22
CA LEU A 40 6.78 -9.94 1.17
C LEU A 40 7.32 -9.38 2.48
N ASP A 41 8.36 -9.99 3.03
CA ASP A 41 8.99 -9.55 4.26
C ASP A 41 9.53 -8.11 4.15
N LYS A 42 10.09 -7.72 2.99
CA LYS A 42 10.52 -6.32 2.74
C LYS A 42 9.35 -5.35 2.70
N ILE A 43 8.24 -5.73 2.06
CA ILE A 43 7.03 -4.89 2.02
C ILE A 43 6.46 -4.69 3.44
N LEU A 44 6.44 -5.75 4.25
CA LEU A 44 6.04 -5.65 5.65
C LEU A 44 7.01 -4.79 6.47
N GLN A 45 8.30 -4.88 6.18
CA GLN A 45 9.30 -4.03 6.80
C GLN A 45 9.10 -2.55 6.44
N ALA A 46 8.72 -2.24 5.19
CA ALA A 46 8.39 -0.88 4.79
C ALA A 46 7.21 -0.31 5.59
N ALA A 47 6.17 -1.12 5.84
CA ALA A 47 5.09 -0.74 6.74
C ALA A 47 5.56 -0.52 8.18
N HIS A 48 6.43 -1.40 8.68
CA HIS A 48 6.95 -1.33 10.06
C HIS A 48 7.78 -0.07 10.34
N VAL A 49 8.48 0.46 9.35
CA VAL A 49 9.28 1.69 9.51
C VAL A 49 8.50 2.97 9.18
N ALA A 50 7.28 2.84 8.68
CA ALA A 50 6.42 3.97 8.37
C ALA A 50 6.05 4.77 9.62
N PRO A 51 6.06 6.11 9.59
CA PRO A 51 5.70 6.92 10.73
C PRO A 51 4.20 6.88 11.02
N THR A 52 3.84 7.05 12.29
CA THR A 52 2.47 7.24 12.74
C THR A 52 2.35 8.42 13.68
N ALA A 53 1.15 8.98 13.83
CA ALA A 53 0.90 10.10 14.72
C ALA A 53 1.35 9.78 16.15
N ALA A 54 2.24 10.59 16.71
CA ALA A 54 2.85 10.41 18.03
C ALA A 54 3.44 9.00 18.26
N ASN A 55 3.79 8.30 17.20
CA ASN A 55 4.26 6.91 17.21
C ASN A 55 3.29 5.94 17.93
N LEU A 56 2.01 6.18 17.82
CA LEU A 56 0.98 5.37 18.47
C LEU A 56 0.78 4.00 17.82
N GLN A 57 1.21 3.84 16.56
CA GLN A 57 1.16 2.58 15.81
C GLN A 57 -0.22 1.91 15.85
N PRO A 58 -1.29 2.63 15.47
CA PRO A 58 -2.66 2.16 15.65
C PRO A 58 -3.08 1.11 14.61
N VAL A 59 -2.21 0.79 13.67
CA VAL A 59 -2.54 -0.03 12.51
C VAL A 59 -2.11 -1.47 12.74
N HIS A 60 -3.03 -2.41 12.46
CA HIS A 60 -2.77 -3.83 12.38
C HIS A 60 -2.91 -4.30 10.93
N LEU A 61 -2.02 -5.16 10.47
CA LEU A 61 -2.02 -5.70 9.11
C LEU A 61 -2.46 -7.16 9.11
N ILE A 62 -3.40 -7.53 8.25
CA ILE A 62 -3.72 -8.91 7.97
C ILE A 62 -3.13 -9.27 6.61
N ALA A 63 -2.14 -10.16 6.60
CA ALA A 63 -1.57 -10.73 5.40
C ALA A 63 -2.39 -11.95 4.97
N VAL A 64 -2.96 -11.93 3.76
CA VAL A 64 -3.76 -13.03 3.23
C VAL A 64 -3.03 -13.66 2.05
N GLU A 65 -2.54 -14.89 2.23
CA GLU A 65 -1.78 -15.62 1.21
C GLU A 65 -2.47 -16.90 0.74
N SER A 66 -3.44 -17.41 1.52
CA SER A 66 -4.12 -18.65 1.18
C SER A 66 -5.15 -18.46 0.06
N LYS A 67 -5.33 -19.47 -0.78
CA LYS A 67 -6.40 -19.47 -1.80
C LYS A 67 -7.79 -19.28 -1.20
N GLU A 68 -8.02 -19.83 -0.01
CA GLU A 68 -9.27 -19.69 0.72
C GLU A 68 -9.48 -18.25 1.19
N GLY A 69 -8.48 -17.62 1.82
CA GLY A 69 -8.54 -16.23 2.25
C GLY A 69 -8.72 -15.26 1.07
N LEU A 70 -8.04 -15.53 -0.05
CA LEU A 70 -8.14 -14.73 -1.28
C LEU A 70 -9.49 -14.92 -2.01
N GLY A 71 -10.14 -16.06 -1.83
CA GLY A 71 -11.47 -16.37 -2.38
C GLY A 71 -12.63 -15.81 -1.56
N LYS A 72 -12.37 -15.26 -0.36
CA LYS A 72 -13.38 -14.63 0.47
C LYS A 72 -13.96 -13.40 -0.25
N LYS A 73 -15.27 -13.41 -0.47
CA LYS A 73 -15.96 -12.42 -1.30
C LYS A 73 -16.14 -11.12 -0.52
N SER A 74 -15.67 -10.01 -1.05
CA SER A 74 -16.27 -8.73 -0.68
C SER A 74 -17.66 -8.68 -1.36
N ALA A 75 -18.72 -8.66 -0.57
CA ALA A 75 -20.08 -8.85 -1.08
C ALA A 75 -20.54 -7.74 -2.02
N LYS A 76 -21.24 -8.18 -3.03
CA LYS A 76 -21.80 -7.48 -4.19
C LYS A 76 -20.82 -7.07 -5.29
N GLY A 77 -20.22 -8.06 -5.94
CA GLY A 77 -20.16 -8.07 -7.40
C GLY A 77 -19.14 -7.21 -8.10
N GLN A 78 -18.29 -6.44 -7.42
CA GLN A 78 -17.37 -5.56 -8.13
C GLN A 78 -15.93 -5.52 -7.65
N ILE A 79 -15.62 -6.07 -6.50
CA ILE A 79 -14.25 -6.52 -6.28
C ILE A 79 -14.28 -8.03 -6.46
N PHE A 80 -14.33 -8.45 -7.70
CA PHE A 80 -13.71 -9.70 -8.06
C PHE A 80 -12.22 -9.50 -7.77
N ILE A 81 -11.84 -9.75 -6.54
CA ILE A 81 -10.52 -10.25 -6.25
C ILE A 81 -10.56 -11.68 -6.79
N MET A 82 -10.93 -11.75 -8.05
CA MET A 82 -10.80 -12.96 -8.82
C MET A 82 -9.36 -13.05 -9.18
N LEU A 83 -8.75 -14.05 -8.62
CA LEU A 83 -7.54 -14.67 -9.04
C LEU A 83 -6.22 -14.11 -8.50
N LEU A 84 -5.59 -14.97 -7.76
CA LEU A 84 -4.13 -14.99 -7.58
C LEU A 84 -3.53 -13.77 -6.90
N LEU A 85 -4.30 -13.16 -6.05
CA LEU A 85 -3.80 -12.24 -5.08
C LEU A 85 -2.97 -12.99 -4.07
N GLN A 86 -1.73 -12.66 -4.04
CA GLN A 86 -0.82 -13.32 -3.14
C GLN A 86 -0.72 -12.59 -1.81
N LEU A 87 -1.40 -11.43 -1.70
CA LEU A 87 -1.43 -10.69 -0.45
C LEU A 87 -2.57 -9.68 -0.43
N LEU A 88 -3.53 -9.90 0.45
CA LEU A 88 -4.54 -8.92 0.83
C LEU A 88 -4.12 -8.35 2.19
N TYR A 89 -3.86 -7.05 2.26
CA TYR A 89 -3.71 -6.37 3.52
C TYR A 89 -5.01 -5.67 3.88
N VAL A 90 -5.60 -6.05 5.00
CA VAL A 90 -6.65 -5.29 5.65
C VAL A 90 -5.99 -4.50 6.77
N GLN A 91 -6.02 -3.21 6.69
CA GLN A 91 -5.55 -2.35 7.77
C GLN A 91 -6.67 -2.14 8.77
N ILE A 92 -6.36 -2.27 10.02
CA ILE A 92 -7.32 -2.26 11.10
C ILE A 92 -6.77 -1.35 12.19
N ILE A 93 -7.58 -0.43 12.66
CA ILE A 93 -7.19 0.53 13.69
C ILE A 93 -7.55 0.01 15.07
N THR A 94 -6.58 -0.13 15.95
CA THR A 94 -6.76 -0.55 17.34
C THR A 94 -6.69 0.59 18.34
N ARG A 95 -6.09 1.71 17.96
CA ARG A 95 -5.91 2.89 18.80
C ARG A 95 -5.97 4.12 17.90
N HIS A 96 -6.80 5.07 18.25
CA HIS A 96 -6.88 6.32 17.49
C HIS A 96 -5.83 7.29 18.00
N GLY A 97 -4.92 7.73 17.12
CA GLY A 97 -4.23 8.98 17.33
C GLY A 97 -5.27 10.11 17.31
N PHE A 98 -5.18 11.00 18.24
CA PHE A 98 -6.09 12.13 18.34
C PHE A 98 -5.26 13.42 18.23
N ALA A 99 -5.60 14.26 17.29
CA ALA A 99 -5.00 15.58 17.16
C ALA A 99 -5.74 16.58 18.08
N PRO A 100 -5.17 16.99 19.22
CA PRO A 100 -5.93 17.68 20.27
C PRO A 100 -6.59 18.98 19.82
N LEU A 101 -5.92 19.72 18.92
CA LEU A 101 -6.43 21.03 18.45
C LEU A 101 -7.55 20.88 17.41
N THR A 102 -7.42 19.94 16.50
CA THR A 102 -8.40 19.73 15.41
C THR A 102 -9.52 18.75 15.80
N LYS A 103 -9.36 18.04 16.90
CA LYS A 103 -10.24 16.95 17.34
C LYS A 103 -10.41 15.83 16.31
N LYS A 104 -9.47 15.69 15.36
CA LYS A 104 -9.51 14.65 14.33
C LYS A 104 -8.80 13.39 14.80
N GLN A 105 -9.39 12.26 14.47
CA GLN A 105 -8.72 10.97 14.57
C GLN A 105 -7.73 10.84 13.42
N THR A 106 -6.55 10.28 13.68
CA THR A 106 -5.46 10.16 12.70
C THR A 106 -5.30 8.75 12.14
N GLY A 107 -6.12 7.81 12.57
CA GLY A 107 -5.99 6.41 12.19
C GLY A 107 -5.99 6.17 10.67
N ASP A 108 -6.90 6.81 9.95
CA ASP A 108 -6.98 6.70 8.48
C ASP A 108 -5.73 7.28 7.81
N ILE A 109 -5.17 8.35 8.39
CA ILE A 109 -3.92 8.97 7.90
C ILE A 109 -2.77 8.01 8.13
N ASP A 110 -2.65 7.45 9.33
CA ASP A 110 -1.61 6.48 9.67
C ASP A 110 -1.71 5.24 8.76
N ALA A 111 -2.91 4.73 8.55
CA ALA A 111 -3.18 3.63 7.63
C ALA A 111 -2.76 3.97 6.19
N ALA A 112 -3.07 5.17 5.71
CA ALA A 112 -2.66 5.63 4.38
C ALA A 112 -1.14 5.71 4.23
N ILE A 113 -0.43 6.19 5.24
CA ILE A 113 1.03 6.27 5.25
C ILE A 113 1.66 4.88 5.13
N LEU A 114 1.21 3.91 5.93
CA LEU A 114 1.70 2.54 5.85
C LEU A 114 1.42 1.91 4.47
N THR A 115 0.23 2.14 3.93
CA THR A 115 -0.15 1.63 2.60
C THR A 115 0.75 2.20 1.51
N ASP A 116 1.05 3.49 1.55
CA ASP A 116 1.92 4.14 0.58
C ASP A 116 3.35 3.57 0.62
N HIS A 117 3.92 3.40 1.81
CA HIS A 117 5.24 2.78 1.99
C HIS A 117 5.28 1.36 1.41
N MET A 118 4.28 0.52 1.72
CA MET A 118 4.18 -0.83 1.17
C MET A 118 4.04 -0.83 -0.36
N MET A 119 3.26 0.08 -0.90
CA MET A 119 2.99 0.21 -2.33
C MET A 119 4.25 0.61 -3.11
N LEU A 120 5.04 1.54 -2.58
CA LEU A 120 6.29 1.99 -3.19
C LEU A 120 7.37 0.91 -3.10
N GLU A 121 7.52 0.24 -1.96
CA GLU A 121 8.45 -0.90 -1.81
C GLU A 121 8.08 -2.04 -2.77
N ALA A 122 6.79 -2.38 -2.89
CA ALA A 122 6.35 -3.38 -3.85
C ALA A 122 6.72 -3.00 -5.29
N THR A 123 6.62 -1.71 -5.65
CA THR A 123 7.00 -1.20 -6.96
C THR A 123 8.49 -1.31 -7.20
N GLU A 124 9.34 -0.99 -6.21
CA GLU A 124 10.79 -1.17 -6.27
C GLU A 124 11.16 -2.63 -6.51
N LEU A 125 10.46 -3.54 -5.84
CA LEU A 125 10.64 -4.99 -5.98
C LEU A 125 10.08 -5.57 -7.29
N GLY A 126 9.54 -4.73 -8.18
CA GLY A 126 8.98 -5.13 -9.47
C GLY A 126 7.61 -5.79 -9.38
N LEU A 127 6.86 -5.51 -8.33
CA LEU A 127 5.48 -5.95 -8.14
C LEU A 127 4.49 -4.84 -8.51
N GLY A 128 3.31 -5.26 -8.93
CA GLY A 128 2.16 -4.39 -9.13
C GLY A 128 1.28 -4.31 -7.89
N THR A 129 0.65 -3.17 -7.71
CA THR A 129 -0.27 -2.94 -6.59
C THR A 129 -1.54 -2.23 -7.04
N VAL A 130 -2.62 -2.42 -6.29
CA VAL A 130 -3.78 -1.52 -6.32
C VAL A 130 -4.29 -1.29 -4.91
N TRP A 131 -4.46 -0.02 -4.58
CA TRP A 131 -5.07 0.42 -3.32
C TRP A 131 -6.58 0.51 -3.51
N VAL A 132 -7.34 -0.18 -2.66
CA VAL A 132 -8.79 -0.29 -2.73
C VAL A 132 -9.42 0.25 -1.45
N CYS A 133 -10.29 1.26 -1.61
CA CYS A 133 -11.15 1.77 -0.54
C CYS A 133 -12.63 1.43 -0.79
N TYR A 134 -12.97 0.96 -1.99
CA TYR A 134 -14.34 0.59 -2.35
C TYR A 134 -14.63 -0.87 -1.99
N PHE A 135 -15.01 -1.11 -0.76
CA PHE A 135 -15.41 -2.41 -0.21
C PHE A 135 -16.47 -2.24 0.89
N GLN A 136 -17.07 -3.32 1.36
CA GLN A 136 -18.03 -3.31 2.47
C GLN A 136 -17.31 -3.73 3.76
N PRO A 137 -17.12 -2.80 4.73
CA PRO A 137 -16.40 -3.10 5.98
C PRO A 137 -16.99 -4.28 6.76
N ASP A 138 -18.31 -4.37 6.86
CA ASP A 138 -19.00 -5.45 7.60
C ASP A 138 -18.73 -6.84 7.01
N VAL A 139 -18.55 -6.91 5.68
CA VAL A 139 -18.17 -8.18 5.03
C VAL A 139 -16.76 -8.56 5.41
N ILE A 140 -15.82 -7.63 5.38
CA ILE A 140 -14.44 -7.86 5.81
C ILE A 140 -14.40 -8.28 7.27
N ARG A 141 -15.15 -7.60 8.15
CA ARG A 141 -15.28 -7.98 9.57
C ARG A 141 -15.70 -9.42 9.73
N LYS A 142 -16.77 -9.83 9.05
CA LYS A 142 -17.31 -11.18 9.12
C LYS A 142 -16.37 -12.23 8.53
N GLU A 143 -15.77 -11.93 7.39
CA GLU A 143 -14.93 -12.90 6.67
C GLU A 143 -13.58 -13.17 7.37
N PHE A 144 -13.10 -12.21 8.16
CA PHE A 144 -11.84 -12.31 8.90
C PHE A 144 -12.03 -12.36 10.42
N ASP A 145 -13.25 -12.56 10.90
CA ASP A 145 -13.59 -12.64 12.33
C ASP A 145 -13.02 -11.47 13.14
N LEU A 146 -13.15 -10.23 12.58
CA LEU A 146 -12.58 -9.06 13.21
C LEU A 146 -13.39 -8.66 14.47
N PRO A 147 -12.72 -8.43 15.59
CA PRO A 147 -13.38 -7.90 16.78
C PRO A 147 -13.89 -6.47 16.53
N ASP A 148 -14.90 -6.05 17.31
CA ASP A 148 -15.61 -4.76 17.12
C ASP A 148 -14.70 -3.53 17.22
N ASN A 149 -13.60 -3.63 17.95
CA ASN A 149 -12.64 -2.54 18.12
C ASN A 149 -11.67 -2.38 16.93
N LEU A 150 -11.81 -3.20 15.89
CA LEU A 150 -10.98 -3.13 14.69
C LEU A 150 -11.83 -2.67 13.50
N GLU A 151 -11.37 -1.65 12.79
CA GLU A 151 -12.03 -1.11 11.62
C GLU A 151 -11.19 -1.35 10.35
N PRO A 152 -11.75 -2.01 9.31
CA PRO A 152 -11.07 -2.15 8.04
C PRO A 152 -11.06 -0.81 7.29
N ILE A 153 -9.87 -0.27 7.01
CA ILE A 153 -9.69 1.05 6.39
C ILE A 153 -9.47 0.94 4.89
N ASN A 154 -8.58 0.07 4.47
CA ASN A 154 -8.29 -0.15 3.05
C ASN A 154 -7.73 -1.54 2.80
N ILE A 155 -7.63 -1.87 1.53
CA ILE A 155 -7.08 -3.12 1.04
C ILE A 155 -5.97 -2.79 0.06
N LEU A 156 -4.76 -3.30 0.27
CA LEU A 156 -3.68 -3.24 -0.70
C LEU A 156 -3.51 -4.61 -1.35
N VAL A 157 -3.71 -4.62 -2.65
CA VAL A 157 -3.50 -5.80 -3.48
C VAL A 157 -2.09 -5.77 -4.03
N ILE A 158 -1.36 -6.89 -3.93
CA ILE A 158 0.03 -6.98 -4.35
C ILE A 158 0.25 -8.25 -5.15
N GLY A 159 0.99 -8.16 -6.25
CA GLY A 159 1.32 -9.33 -7.07
C GLY A 159 2.08 -8.95 -8.34
N TYR A 160 2.39 -9.94 -9.16
CA TYR A 160 2.98 -9.69 -10.47
C TYR A 160 1.91 -9.26 -11.47
N GLY A 161 2.04 -8.06 -12.02
CA GLY A 161 1.15 -7.56 -13.06
C GLY A 161 1.24 -8.38 -14.35
N ASN A 162 0.10 -8.55 -15.02
CA ASN A 162 -0.02 -9.24 -16.31
C ASN A 162 -0.65 -8.31 -17.36
N GLU A 163 -0.30 -7.04 -17.28
CA GLU A 163 -0.75 -6.00 -18.20
C GLU A 163 0.42 -5.12 -18.63
N VAL A 164 0.27 -4.38 -19.70
CA VAL A 164 1.27 -3.41 -20.14
C VAL A 164 1.42 -2.34 -19.06
N PRO A 165 2.63 -2.09 -18.56
CA PRO A 165 2.85 -1.03 -17.57
C PRO A 165 2.37 0.32 -18.08
N ALA A 166 1.80 1.12 -17.18
CA ALA A 166 1.41 2.48 -17.51
C ALA A 166 2.66 3.33 -17.82
N ASP A 167 2.54 4.22 -18.83
CA ASP A 167 3.58 5.16 -19.17
C ASP A 167 4.01 5.99 -17.95
N THR A 168 5.30 6.08 -17.70
CA THR A 168 5.88 6.86 -16.60
C THR A 168 5.71 8.36 -16.80
N GLU A 169 5.63 8.82 -18.07
CA GLU A 169 5.47 10.24 -18.42
C GLU A 169 4.00 10.69 -18.38
N ARG A 170 3.04 9.78 -18.12
CA ARG A 170 1.62 10.13 -17.97
C ARG A 170 1.35 11.24 -16.97
N HIS A 171 2.24 11.40 -15.99
CA HIS A 171 2.11 12.43 -14.94
C HIS A 171 2.21 13.86 -15.50
N GLU A 172 2.87 14.05 -16.64
CA GLU A 172 3.01 15.36 -17.28
C GLU A 172 1.69 15.84 -17.88
N HIS A 173 0.79 14.89 -18.25
CA HIS A 173 -0.48 15.21 -18.92
C HIS A 173 -1.72 14.90 -18.05
N MET A 174 -1.58 14.05 -17.03
CA MET A 174 -2.70 13.59 -16.22
C MET A 174 -2.72 14.16 -14.80
N ARG A 175 -1.79 15.05 -14.48
CA ARG A 175 -1.74 15.76 -13.20
C ARG A 175 -2.00 17.24 -13.42
N ILE A 176 -2.58 17.87 -12.40
CA ILE A 176 -2.64 19.32 -12.37
C ILE A 176 -1.21 19.89 -12.37
N PRO A 177 -0.95 21.05 -12.99
CA PRO A 177 0.35 21.69 -12.96
C PRO A 177 0.85 21.89 -11.53
N LEU A 178 2.15 21.80 -11.32
CA LEU A 178 2.73 22.01 -9.99
C LEU A 178 2.42 23.42 -9.44
N THR A 179 2.31 24.41 -10.31
CA THR A 179 1.90 25.78 -9.97
C THR A 179 0.50 25.88 -9.39
N ASP A 180 -0.40 24.96 -9.77
CA ASP A 180 -1.77 24.92 -9.28
C ASP A 180 -1.89 24.07 -8.02
N LEU A 181 -0.91 23.19 -7.78
CA LEU A 181 -0.82 22.37 -6.59
C LEU A 181 -0.20 23.11 -5.40
N VAL A 182 0.70 24.06 -5.65
CA VAL A 182 1.51 24.71 -4.62
C VAL A 182 1.31 26.22 -4.66
N SER A 183 0.90 26.80 -3.54
CA SER A 183 0.93 28.23 -3.28
C SER A 183 2.02 28.55 -2.25
N TYR A 184 2.72 29.65 -2.42
CA TYR A 184 3.74 30.10 -1.50
C TYR A 184 3.15 31.13 -0.54
N GLU A 185 3.21 30.83 0.77
CA GLU A 185 2.80 31.69 1.88
C GLU A 185 1.28 31.94 2.01
N LYS A 186 0.56 32.16 0.91
CA LYS A 186 -0.88 32.43 0.85
C LYS A 186 -1.49 31.76 -0.37
N LEU A 187 -2.79 31.44 -0.28
CA LEU A 187 -3.63 31.08 -1.42
C LEU A 187 -3.98 32.30 -2.23
#